data_82ed767f5e64c9a05d5a7d900d7b186b
#
_entry.id   82ed767f5e64c9a05d5a7d900d7b186b
#
_cell.length_a   1.000
_cell.length_b   1.000
_cell.length_c   1.000
_cell.angle_alpha   90.00
_cell.angle_beta   90.00
_cell.angle_gamma   90.00
#
_symmetry.space_group_name_H-M   'P 1'
#
loop_
_entity.id
_entity.type
_entity.pdbx_description
1 polymer ?
#
loop_
_entity_poly.entity_id
_entity_poly.type
_entity_poly.pdbx_seq_one_letter_code
_entity_poly.pdbx_strand_id
1 'polypeptide(L)'
;MSPSKRVLNAPTRALSRLCLLLPLLVVNNARGEPLEIELHILDAPPLTFVNDPRGHGIVGDVAVAAMTKAGYTVKIHVLPWARAQKHVSEEHDHLIAPLSRIPTREDRFTWIASIMPMERAFFSLERRVSSFAQAKETYRKIGVGLGSAQADILRTEGFSDEQIYPLVIGDNPAQMLLMGRIDAWFNGVPESLYIWPKVSKRKLLMSKVGSSADLYLACSKQCSPKMVEDLREAVEALRADGTVKRVHDVYLPH
;
A
#
# COMPACT_ATOMS: atom_id res chain seq x y z
N MET A 1 -3.69 -107.17 39.68
CA MET A 1 -4.37 -106.34 40.68
C MET A 1 -3.66 -105.05 40.81
N SER A 2 -4.22 -103.98 40.30
CA SER A 2 -3.94 -102.60 40.68
C SER A 2 -4.84 -101.68 39.88
N PRO A 3 -5.55 -100.74 40.52
CA PRO A 3 -6.58 -99.92 39.85
C PRO A 3 -6.02 -98.69 39.16
N SER A 4 -6.59 -98.42 38.02
CA SER A 4 -6.39 -97.25 37.18
C SER A 4 -6.85 -95.98 37.88
N LYS A 5 -6.00 -94.95 37.89
CA LYS A 5 -6.37 -93.59 38.29
C LYS A 5 -6.76 -92.80 37.03
N ARG A 6 -8.01 -92.32 36.97
CA ARG A 6 -8.47 -91.32 35.97
C ARG A 6 -8.00 -89.97 36.37
N VAL A 7 -7.34 -89.29 35.48
CA VAL A 7 -7.01 -87.89 35.58
C VAL A 7 -8.08 -87.07 34.84
N LEU A 8 -8.78 -86.18 35.56
CA LEU A 8 -9.74 -85.22 35.00
C LEU A 8 -8.93 -83.99 34.41
N ASN A 9 -9.09 -83.84 33.12
CA ASN A 9 -8.61 -82.63 32.44
C ASN A 9 -9.68 -81.52 32.58
N ALA A 10 -9.31 -80.41 33.21
CA ALA A 10 -10.10 -79.18 33.23
C ALA A 10 -9.80 -78.31 31.94
N PRO A 11 -10.82 -77.69 31.36
CA PRO A 11 -10.58 -76.82 30.17
C PRO A 11 -10.11 -75.45 30.58
N THR A 12 -8.92 -75.06 30.08
CA THR A 12 -8.35 -73.72 30.14
C THR A 12 -9.15 -72.81 29.24
N ARG A 13 -9.88 -71.87 29.85
CA ARG A 13 -10.49 -70.70 29.11
C ARG A 13 -9.43 -69.72 28.64
N ALA A 14 -9.20 -69.68 27.35
CA ALA A 14 -8.42 -68.69 26.69
C ALA A 14 -9.19 -67.36 26.66
N LEU A 15 -8.77 -66.35 27.45
CA LEU A 15 -9.25 -64.98 27.32
C LEU A 15 -8.63 -64.32 26.08
N SER A 16 -9.44 -64.26 25.03
CA SER A 16 -9.09 -63.46 23.80
C SER A 16 -9.15 -61.99 24.15
N ARG A 17 -8.00 -61.36 24.31
CA ARG A 17 -7.88 -59.88 24.42
C ARG A 17 -8.06 -59.28 23.02
N LEU A 18 -9.26 -58.78 22.76
CA LEU A 18 -9.60 -57.98 21.59
C LEU A 18 -8.97 -56.58 21.75
N CYS A 19 -7.78 -56.36 21.19
CA CYS A 19 -7.20 -55.01 21.08
C CYS A 19 -8.00 -54.22 20.07
N LEU A 20 -8.87 -53.31 20.56
CA LEU A 20 -9.47 -52.25 19.74
C LEU A 20 -8.36 -51.27 19.32
N LEU A 21 -7.85 -51.43 18.12
CA LEU A 21 -7.03 -50.39 17.44
C LEU A 21 -7.95 -49.26 17.01
N LEU A 22 -8.05 -48.20 17.84
CA LEU A 22 -8.61 -46.92 17.41
C LEU A 22 -7.65 -46.30 16.38
N PRO A 23 -8.09 -46.05 15.14
CA PRO A 23 -7.27 -45.27 14.22
C PRO A 23 -7.18 -43.83 14.75
N LEU A 24 -5.99 -43.39 15.14
CA LEU A 24 -5.70 -41.97 15.33
C LEU A 24 -5.88 -41.27 13.97
N LEU A 25 -7.00 -40.57 13.78
CA LEU A 25 -7.20 -39.63 12.72
C LEU A 25 -6.24 -38.46 12.98
N VAL A 26 -5.03 -38.53 12.39
CA VAL A 26 -4.12 -37.39 12.28
C VAL A 26 -4.79 -36.42 11.31
N VAL A 27 -5.50 -35.43 11.87
CA VAL A 27 -5.97 -34.28 11.10
C VAL A 27 -4.72 -33.53 10.68
N ASN A 28 -4.19 -33.86 9.50
CA ASN A 28 -3.18 -33.02 8.84
C ASN A 28 -3.86 -31.69 8.50
N ASN A 29 -3.65 -30.67 9.34
CA ASN A 29 -3.86 -29.28 8.95
C ASN A 29 -2.83 -28.97 7.88
N ALA A 30 -3.10 -29.34 6.65
CA ALA A 30 -2.40 -28.82 5.50
C ALA A 30 -2.71 -27.31 5.42
N ARG A 31 -1.94 -26.49 6.14
CA ARG A 31 -1.84 -25.06 5.80
C ARG A 31 -1.23 -25.04 4.40
N GLY A 32 -2.07 -24.74 3.41
CA GLY A 32 -1.58 -24.44 2.08
C GLY A 32 -0.49 -23.35 2.17
N GLU A 33 0.49 -23.40 1.29
CA GLU A 33 1.47 -22.32 1.20
C GLU A 33 0.74 -20.98 1.05
N PRO A 34 1.21 -19.92 1.73
CA PRO A 34 0.60 -18.60 1.62
C PRO A 34 0.56 -18.18 0.14
N LEU A 35 -0.59 -17.71 -0.32
CA LEU A 35 -0.76 -17.23 -1.69
C LEU A 35 0.12 -15.99 -1.89
N GLU A 36 1.00 -16.04 -2.89
CA GLU A 36 1.83 -14.89 -3.28
C GLU A 36 1.01 -13.89 -4.09
N ILE A 37 0.99 -12.63 -3.65
CA ILE A 37 0.25 -11.53 -4.29
C ILE A 37 1.20 -10.40 -4.65
N GLU A 38 1.05 -9.87 -5.87
CA GLU A 38 1.85 -8.76 -6.36
C GLU A 38 1.37 -7.42 -5.81
N LEU A 39 2.30 -6.66 -5.21
CA LEU A 39 2.10 -5.29 -4.75
C LEU A 39 2.94 -4.34 -5.61
N HIS A 40 2.27 -3.48 -6.35
CA HIS A 40 2.91 -2.45 -7.16
C HIS A 40 3.10 -1.18 -6.34
N ILE A 41 4.36 -0.75 -6.20
CA ILE A 41 4.77 0.50 -5.56
C ILE A 41 5.64 1.33 -6.50
N LEU A 42 5.90 2.57 -6.11
CA LEU A 42 6.90 3.43 -6.74
C LEU A 42 7.84 3.97 -5.67
N ASP A 43 8.95 4.59 -6.09
CA ASP A 43 9.82 5.31 -5.16
C ASP A 43 9.31 6.75 -5.01
N ALA A 44 8.61 7.00 -3.91
CA ALA A 44 7.99 8.29 -3.56
C ALA A 44 8.15 8.58 -2.06
N PRO A 45 9.40 8.85 -1.62
CA PRO A 45 9.68 9.14 -0.21
C PRO A 45 8.86 10.31 0.36
N PRO A 46 8.38 10.23 1.59
CA PRO A 46 8.47 9.14 2.57
C PRO A 46 7.30 8.13 2.50
N LEU A 47 6.42 8.24 1.48
CA LEU A 47 5.22 7.41 1.34
C LEU A 47 5.57 5.98 1.00
N THR A 48 6.45 5.81 0.01
CA THR A 48 7.02 4.53 -0.38
C THR A 48 8.50 4.65 -0.69
N PHE A 49 9.24 3.58 -0.36
CA PHE A 49 10.65 3.39 -0.71
C PHE A 49 10.83 2.06 -1.40
N VAL A 50 11.67 2.05 -2.42
CA VAL A 50 12.05 0.81 -3.12
C VAL A 50 13.23 0.13 -2.43
N ASN A 51 14.23 0.92 -2.02
CA ASN A 51 15.48 0.45 -1.40
C ASN A 51 15.86 1.33 -0.20
N ASP A 52 15.15 1.20 0.91
CA ASP A 52 15.50 1.88 2.16
C ASP A 52 15.65 0.82 3.28
N PRO A 53 16.73 0.85 4.07
CA PRO A 53 16.95 -0.14 5.14
C PRO A 53 15.92 -0.08 6.26
N ARG A 54 15.13 1.00 6.37
CA ARG A 54 14.06 1.15 7.36
C ARG A 54 12.78 0.42 6.96
N GLY A 55 12.58 0.16 5.67
CA GLY A 55 11.39 -0.49 5.13
C GLY A 55 10.90 0.14 3.82
N HIS A 56 9.62 -0.02 3.55
CA HIS A 56 8.98 0.40 2.32
C HIS A 56 8.24 1.75 2.41
N GLY A 57 8.43 2.51 3.49
CA GLY A 57 7.78 3.81 3.68
C GLY A 57 6.42 3.72 4.36
N ILE A 58 5.81 4.88 4.63
CA ILE A 58 4.57 4.96 5.43
C ILE A 58 3.48 4.07 4.84
N VAL A 59 3.19 4.23 3.56
CA VAL A 59 2.10 3.48 2.90
C VAL A 59 2.56 2.08 2.53
N GLY A 60 3.82 1.92 2.12
CA GLY A 60 4.38 0.62 1.75
C GLY A 60 4.40 -0.35 2.91
N ASP A 61 4.90 0.05 4.08
CA ASP A 61 4.97 -0.82 5.26
C ASP A 61 3.59 -1.20 5.79
N VAL A 62 2.62 -0.27 5.77
CA VAL A 62 1.23 -0.58 6.16
C VAL A 62 0.62 -1.58 5.18
N ALA A 63 0.84 -1.42 3.88
CA ALA A 63 0.34 -2.36 2.87
C ALA A 63 0.94 -3.76 3.05
N VAL A 64 2.27 -3.86 3.19
CA VAL A 64 2.98 -5.12 3.43
C VAL A 64 2.51 -5.78 4.74
N ALA A 65 2.38 -5.00 5.83
CA ALA A 65 1.90 -5.51 7.10
C ALA A 65 0.45 -6.03 7.02
N ALA A 66 -0.42 -5.35 6.27
CA ALA A 66 -1.80 -5.78 6.05
C ALA A 66 -1.85 -7.09 5.26
N MET A 67 -1.08 -7.21 4.17
CA MET A 67 -0.98 -8.43 3.38
C MET A 67 -0.47 -9.61 4.21
N THR A 68 0.60 -9.40 4.98
CA THR A 68 1.17 -10.44 5.87
C THR A 68 0.16 -10.86 6.94
N LYS A 69 -0.54 -9.88 7.56
CA LYS A 69 -1.57 -10.15 8.56
C LYS A 69 -2.76 -10.94 7.99
N ALA A 70 -3.11 -10.67 6.75
CA ALA A 70 -4.14 -11.41 6.00
C ALA A 70 -3.68 -12.81 5.51
N GLY A 71 -2.41 -13.17 5.74
CA GLY A 71 -1.87 -14.49 5.37
C GLY A 71 -1.35 -14.60 3.95
N TYR A 72 -1.08 -13.47 3.28
CA TYR A 72 -0.49 -13.44 1.94
C TYR A 72 1.02 -13.26 1.99
N THR A 73 1.73 -13.83 1.02
CA THR A 73 3.13 -13.51 0.73
C THR A 73 3.18 -12.37 -0.27
N VAL A 74 4.03 -11.37 0.01
CA VAL A 74 4.11 -10.15 -0.80
C VAL A 74 5.24 -10.25 -1.81
N LYS A 75 4.93 -9.99 -3.08
CA LYS A 75 5.91 -9.78 -4.14
C LYS A 75 5.84 -8.34 -4.62
N ILE A 76 6.88 -7.57 -4.32
CA ILE A 76 6.93 -6.16 -4.67
C ILE A 76 7.36 -5.98 -6.12
N HIS A 77 6.59 -5.17 -6.87
CA HIS A 77 6.88 -4.76 -8.23
C HIS A 77 7.05 -3.24 -8.33
N VAL A 78 8.07 -2.83 -9.06
CA VAL A 78 8.38 -1.42 -9.30
C VAL A 78 8.34 -1.12 -10.78
N LEU A 79 7.40 -0.26 -11.17
CA LEU A 79 7.22 0.20 -12.54
C LEU A 79 7.06 1.72 -12.56
N PRO A 80 7.33 2.39 -13.71
CA PRO A 80 6.90 3.79 -13.88
C PRO A 80 5.41 3.93 -13.54
N TRP A 81 5.07 4.91 -12.70
CA TRP A 81 3.78 4.95 -11.99
C TRP A 81 2.55 4.87 -12.90
N ALA A 82 2.58 5.55 -14.04
CA ALA A 82 1.50 5.45 -15.03
C ALA A 82 1.35 4.03 -15.61
N ARG A 83 2.49 3.32 -15.79
CA ARG A 83 2.50 1.93 -16.27
C ARG A 83 1.98 0.97 -15.20
N ALA A 84 2.39 1.17 -13.93
CA ALA A 84 1.88 0.38 -12.81
C ALA A 84 0.35 0.48 -12.71
N GLN A 85 -0.19 1.69 -12.77
CA GLN A 85 -1.64 1.91 -12.74
C GLN A 85 -2.36 1.24 -13.90
N LYS A 86 -1.82 1.35 -15.12
CA LYS A 86 -2.41 0.68 -16.29
C LYS A 86 -2.40 -0.84 -16.10
N HIS A 87 -1.23 -1.41 -15.77
CA HIS A 87 -1.06 -2.83 -15.57
C HIS A 87 -2.04 -3.37 -14.52
N VAL A 88 -2.04 -2.81 -13.31
CA VAL A 88 -2.94 -3.25 -12.24
C VAL A 88 -4.41 -3.12 -12.62
N SER A 89 -4.81 -2.07 -13.34
CA SER A 89 -6.23 -1.90 -13.73
C SER A 89 -6.72 -2.93 -14.76
N GLU A 90 -5.82 -3.61 -15.48
CA GLU A 90 -6.10 -4.58 -16.53
C GLU A 90 -5.95 -6.04 -16.06
N GLU A 91 -5.27 -6.27 -14.93
CA GLU A 91 -4.99 -7.59 -14.35
C GLU A 91 -6.04 -8.00 -13.29
N HIS A 92 -5.84 -9.20 -12.70
CA HIS A 92 -6.66 -9.73 -11.62
C HIS A 92 -5.84 -9.84 -10.34
N ASP A 93 -6.41 -9.43 -9.20
CA ASP A 93 -5.83 -9.62 -7.87
C ASP A 93 -4.44 -8.99 -7.68
N HIS A 94 -4.07 -8.00 -8.50
CA HIS A 94 -2.87 -7.21 -8.31
C HIS A 94 -3.16 -6.01 -7.41
N LEU A 95 -2.28 -5.73 -6.48
CA LEU A 95 -2.38 -4.62 -5.54
C LEU A 95 -1.51 -3.44 -5.96
N ILE A 96 -1.94 -2.25 -5.59
CA ILE A 96 -1.21 -1.00 -5.84
C ILE A 96 -1.32 -0.05 -4.66
N ALA A 97 -0.19 0.54 -4.26
CA ALA A 97 -0.10 1.57 -3.22
C ALA A 97 1.15 2.45 -3.45
N PRO A 98 1.10 3.75 -3.11
CA PRO A 98 -0.02 4.55 -2.62
C PRO A 98 -0.90 5.03 -3.78
N LEU A 99 -2.17 4.76 -3.80
CA LEU A 99 -3.05 5.25 -4.86
C LEU A 99 -4.02 6.30 -4.32
N SER A 100 -3.98 7.51 -4.88
CA SER A 100 -4.96 8.54 -4.53
C SER A 100 -6.32 8.20 -5.13
N ARG A 101 -7.36 8.18 -4.28
CA ARG A 101 -8.74 8.00 -4.72
C ARG A 101 -9.27 9.34 -5.22
N ILE A 102 -9.45 9.45 -6.52
CA ILE A 102 -9.97 10.62 -7.22
C ILE A 102 -11.01 10.20 -8.26
N PRO A 103 -11.96 11.08 -8.67
CA PRO A 103 -13.06 10.71 -9.57
C PRO A 103 -12.61 10.01 -10.86
N THR A 104 -11.51 10.43 -11.48
CA THR A 104 -11.01 9.85 -12.73
C THR A 104 -10.49 8.42 -12.60
N ARG A 105 -10.38 7.90 -11.37
CA ARG A 105 -9.88 6.55 -11.06
C ARG A 105 -10.94 5.64 -10.46
N GLU A 106 -12.13 6.18 -10.12
CA GLU A 106 -13.14 5.46 -9.34
C GLU A 106 -13.53 4.12 -9.97
N ASP A 107 -13.75 4.09 -11.27
CA ASP A 107 -14.19 2.90 -12.01
C ASP A 107 -13.05 1.98 -12.49
N ARG A 108 -11.80 2.33 -12.17
CA ARG A 108 -10.62 1.60 -12.64
C ARG A 108 -10.05 0.63 -11.64
N PHE A 109 -10.36 0.82 -10.38
CA PHE A 109 -9.78 0.05 -9.26
C PHE A 109 -10.85 -0.37 -8.27
N THR A 110 -10.57 -1.44 -7.54
CA THR A 110 -11.28 -1.80 -6.33
C THR A 110 -10.54 -1.18 -5.13
N TRP A 111 -11.22 -0.31 -4.40
CA TRP A 111 -10.66 0.43 -3.27
C TRP A 111 -10.79 -0.39 -1.99
N ILE A 112 -9.67 -0.81 -1.43
CA ILE A 112 -9.64 -1.71 -0.25
C ILE A 112 -9.76 -0.89 1.03
N ALA A 113 -8.76 -0.07 1.34
CA ALA A 113 -8.74 0.73 2.55
C ALA A 113 -7.94 2.03 2.37
N SER A 114 -8.41 3.12 2.95
CA SER A 114 -7.61 4.34 3.12
C SER A 114 -6.49 4.06 4.12
N ILE A 115 -5.25 4.43 3.78
CA ILE A 115 -4.11 4.29 4.68
C ILE A 115 -3.84 5.61 5.40
N MET A 116 -3.80 6.71 4.67
CA MET A 116 -3.58 8.04 5.25
C MET A 116 -4.20 9.14 4.38
N PRO A 117 -4.60 10.28 4.99
CA PRO A 117 -4.95 11.47 4.23
C PRO A 117 -3.72 12.06 3.57
N MET A 118 -3.90 12.63 2.37
CA MET A 118 -2.85 13.32 1.63
C MET A 118 -3.27 14.76 1.32
N GLU A 119 -2.79 15.67 2.15
CA GLU A 119 -2.90 17.09 1.86
C GLU A 119 -1.92 17.48 0.75
N ARG A 120 -2.36 18.33 -0.18
CA ARG A 120 -1.56 18.88 -1.28
C ARG A 120 -1.47 20.39 -1.19
N ALA A 121 -0.34 20.92 -1.66
CA ALA A 121 -0.10 22.35 -1.67
C ALA A 121 0.70 22.75 -2.92
N PHE A 122 0.65 24.04 -3.26
CA PHE A 122 1.64 24.63 -4.15
C PHE A 122 2.89 25.00 -3.37
N PHE A 123 4.02 24.58 -3.88
CA PHE A 123 5.35 24.94 -3.38
C PHE A 123 6.05 25.83 -4.38
N SER A 124 6.55 26.99 -3.93
CA SER A 124 7.22 27.97 -4.79
C SER A 124 8.37 28.65 -4.08
N LEU A 125 9.18 29.42 -4.80
CA LEU A 125 10.30 30.16 -4.23
C LEU A 125 10.03 31.65 -4.06
N GLU A 126 9.05 32.19 -4.81
CA GLU A 126 8.86 33.64 -4.91
C GLU A 126 7.47 34.11 -4.46
N ARG A 127 6.42 33.37 -4.80
CA ARG A 127 5.04 33.84 -4.61
C ARG A 127 4.20 32.79 -3.89
N ARG A 128 3.39 33.24 -2.94
CA ARG A 128 2.33 32.44 -2.33
C ARG A 128 1.00 32.72 -3.02
N VAL A 129 0.12 31.74 -2.96
CA VAL A 129 -1.26 31.82 -3.42
C VAL A 129 -2.19 31.31 -2.32
N SER A 130 -3.45 31.74 -2.33
CA SER A 130 -4.45 31.36 -1.34
C SER A 130 -5.57 30.47 -1.89
N SER A 131 -5.60 30.27 -3.23
CA SER A 131 -6.62 29.49 -3.92
C SER A 131 -6.11 28.96 -5.25
N PHE A 132 -6.81 27.98 -5.82
CA PHE A 132 -6.57 27.51 -7.19
C PHE A 132 -6.79 28.63 -8.23
N ALA A 133 -7.79 29.49 -8.03
CA ALA A 133 -8.04 30.63 -8.92
C ALA A 133 -6.80 31.55 -8.97
N GLN A 134 -6.27 31.95 -7.82
CA GLN A 134 -5.06 32.76 -7.77
C GLN A 134 -3.83 32.03 -8.33
N ALA A 135 -3.73 30.72 -8.12
CA ALA A 135 -2.62 29.93 -8.67
C ALA A 135 -2.63 29.91 -10.20
N LYS A 136 -3.80 29.80 -10.84
CA LYS A 136 -3.95 29.87 -12.31
C LYS A 136 -3.46 31.19 -12.89
N GLU A 137 -3.71 32.29 -12.20
CA GLU A 137 -3.27 33.62 -12.63
C GLU A 137 -1.77 33.85 -12.37
N THR A 138 -1.23 33.22 -11.31
CA THR A 138 0.13 33.47 -10.82
C THR A 138 1.18 32.60 -11.51
N TYR A 139 0.86 31.30 -11.71
CA TYR A 139 1.82 30.30 -12.17
C TYR A 139 1.57 29.90 -13.61
N ARG A 140 2.58 30.02 -14.46
CA ARG A 140 2.54 29.64 -15.87
C ARG A 140 2.94 28.19 -16.09
N LYS A 141 3.87 27.68 -15.26
CA LYS A 141 4.34 26.28 -15.31
C LYS A 141 4.32 25.66 -13.93
N ILE A 142 3.49 24.64 -13.74
CA ILE A 142 3.33 23.95 -12.48
C ILE A 142 3.83 22.52 -12.65
N GLY A 143 4.91 22.17 -11.97
CA GLY A 143 5.44 20.81 -11.96
C GLY A 143 4.51 19.87 -11.18
N VAL A 144 4.25 18.70 -11.75
CA VAL A 144 3.49 17.61 -11.12
C VAL A 144 4.17 16.28 -11.40
N GLY A 145 3.97 15.29 -10.55
CA GLY A 145 4.48 13.94 -10.80
C GLY A 145 3.77 13.29 -12.00
N LEU A 146 4.54 12.70 -12.91
CA LEU A 146 3.99 12.00 -14.07
C LEU A 146 3.14 10.79 -13.62
N GLY A 147 1.87 10.75 -14.03
CA GLY A 147 0.90 9.73 -13.62
C GLY A 147 0.37 9.89 -12.19
N SER A 148 0.75 10.95 -11.48
CA SER A 148 0.18 11.28 -10.17
C SER A 148 -1.24 11.86 -10.29
N ALA A 149 -1.97 11.93 -9.17
CA ALA A 149 -3.29 12.55 -9.13
C ALA A 149 -3.25 14.08 -9.32
N GLN A 150 -2.10 14.69 -9.15
CA GLN A 150 -1.94 16.15 -9.16
C GLN A 150 -2.33 16.76 -10.50
N ALA A 151 -1.94 16.12 -11.62
CA ALA A 151 -2.32 16.61 -12.96
C ALA A 151 -3.85 16.60 -13.14
N ASP A 152 -4.53 15.51 -12.72
CA ASP A 152 -5.97 15.38 -12.85
C ASP A 152 -6.71 16.38 -11.94
N ILE A 153 -6.20 16.60 -10.72
CA ILE A 153 -6.73 17.62 -9.80
C ILE A 153 -6.63 19.02 -10.45
N LEU A 154 -5.47 19.37 -10.99
CA LEU A 154 -5.30 20.69 -11.62
C LEU A 154 -6.23 20.86 -12.85
N ARG A 155 -6.41 19.82 -13.69
CA ARG A 155 -7.37 19.87 -14.81
C ARG A 155 -8.80 20.08 -14.31
N THR A 156 -9.20 19.36 -13.27
CA THR A 156 -10.53 19.53 -12.65
C THR A 156 -10.73 20.94 -12.10
N GLU A 157 -9.67 21.54 -11.56
CA GLU A 157 -9.67 22.92 -11.08
C GLU A 157 -9.57 23.97 -12.23
N GLY A 158 -9.51 23.52 -13.50
CA GLY A 158 -9.54 24.37 -14.69
C GLY A 158 -8.20 25.00 -15.08
N PHE A 159 -7.08 24.33 -14.74
CA PHE A 159 -5.77 24.69 -15.31
C PHE A 159 -5.65 24.15 -16.73
N SER A 160 -4.98 24.89 -17.61
CA SER A 160 -4.70 24.42 -18.96
C SER A 160 -3.57 23.38 -18.99
N ASP A 161 -3.53 22.54 -20.04
CA ASP A 161 -2.44 21.57 -20.20
C ASP A 161 -1.06 22.24 -20.38
N GLU A 162 -1.01 23.47 -20.92
CA GLU A 162 0.23 24.25 -21.03
C GLU A 162 0.79 24.66 -19.67
N GLN A 163 -0.09 24.83 -18.66
CA GLN A 163 0.32 25.15 -17.28
C GLN A 163 0.80 23.90 -16.52
N ILE A 164 0.33 22.71 -16.89
CA ILE A 164 0.65 21.46 -16.18
C ILE A 164 1.91 20.85 -16.80
N TYR A 165 2.99 20.77 -16.01
CA TYR A 165 4.28 20.24 -16.47
C TYR A 165 4.59 18.90 -15.80
N PRO A 166 4.33 17.75 -16.46
CA PRO A 166 4.58 16.42 -15.88
C PRO A 166 6.09 16.14 -15.78
N LEU A 167 6.53 15.71 -14.62
CA LEU A 167 7.92 15.42 -14.28
C LEU A 167 8.04 14.03 -13.66
N VAL A 168 9.22 13.43 -13.76
CA VAL A 168 9.50 12.16 -13.06
C VAL A 168 9.28 12.36 -11.56
N ILE A 169 8.56 11.44 -10.92
CA ILE A 169 8.30 11.48 -9.48
C ILE A 169 9.62 11.34 -8.71
N GLY A 170 9.73 12.01 -7.57
CA GLY A 170 10.92 12.04 -6.73
C GLY A 170 11.43 13.47 -6.56
N ASP A 171 12.75 13.67 -6.58
CA ASP A 171 13.41 14.96 -6.37
C ASP A 171 13.42 15.87 -7.62
N ASN A 172 13.13 15.33 -8.80
CA ASN A 172 13.20 16.06 -10.07
C ASN A 172 12.34 17.34 -10.09
N PRO A 173 11.05 17.34 -9.62
CA PRO A 173 10.28 18.58 -9.57
C PRO A 173 10.89 19.65 -8.65
N ALA A 174 11.49 19.26 -7.52
CA ALA A 174 12.16 20.18 -6.61
C ALA A 174 13.39 20.80 -7.26
N GLN A 175 14.17 20.04 -8.03
CA GLN A 175 15.30 20.54 -8.80
C GLN A 175 14.84 21.50 -9.92
N MET A 176 13.77 21.18 -10.64
CA MET A 176 13.19 22.04 -11.68
C MET A 176 12.69 23.37 -11.10
N LEU A 177 12.10 23.34 -9.90
CA LEU A 177 11.70 24.54 -9.17
C LEU A 177 12.94 25.39 -8.80
N LEU A 178 14.00 24.76 -8.29
CA LEU A 178 15.23 25.44 -7.92
C LEU A 178 15.93 26.11 -9.10
N MET A 179 15.86 25.49 -10.28
CA MET A 179 16.43 26.00 -11.55
C MET A 179 15.53 27.04 -12.23
N GLY A 180 14.35 27.37 -11.68
CA GLY A 180 13.38 28.28 -12.30
C GLY A 180 12.76 27.75 -13.59
N ARG A 181 12.75 26.43 -13.79
CA ARG A 181 12.14 25.77 -14.96
C ARG A 181 10.63 25.61 -14.81
N ILE A 182 10.14 25.63 -13.58
CA ILE A 182 8.73 25.68 -13.18
C ILE A 182 8.55 26.80 -12.15
N ASP A 183 7.37 27.41 -12.12
CA ASP A 183 7.05 28.51 -11.19
C ASP A 183 6.61 27.98 -9.82
N ALA A 184 5.95 26.82 -9.84
CA ALA A 184 5.48 26.13 -8.66
C ALA A 184 5.52 24.61 -8.84
N TRP A 185 5.61 23.91 -7.74
CA TRP A 185 5.45 22.46 -7.66
C TRP A 185 4.16 22.15 -6.89
N PHE A 186 3.18 21.52 -7.53
CA PHE A 186 1.95 21.07 -6.87
C PHE A 186 2.10 19.60 -6.48
N ASN A 187 2.17 19.33 -5.18
CA ASN A 187 2.50 17.99 -4.67
C ASN A 187 1.96 17.74 -3.27
N GLY A 188 2.11 16.50 -2.81
CA GLY A 188 1.84 16.08 -1.45
C GLY A 188 2.73 16.82 -0.44
N VAL A 189 2.13 17.27 0.66
CA VAL A 189 2.86 18.00 1.70
C VAL A 189 3.96 17.14 2.33
N PRO A 190 3.73 15.87 2.74
CA PRO A 190 4.77 15.04 3.33
C PRO A 190 5.96 14.81 2.40
N GLU A 191 5.70 14.52 1.12
CA GLU A 191 6.75 14.30 0.11
C GLU A 191 7.61 15.55 -0.10
N SER A 192 6.96 16.69 -0.26
CA SER A 192 7.66 17.95 -0.54
C SER A 192 8.54 18.39 0.63
N LEU A 193 8.05 18.25 1.86
CA LEU A 193 8.81 18.58 3.06
C LEU A 193 9.95 17.57 3.32
N TYR A 194 9.81 16.33 2.87
CA TYR A 194 10.86 15.33 2.96
C TYR A 194 11.97 15.54 1.92
N ILE A 195 11.58 15.91 0.69
CA ILE A 195 12.51 16.06 -0.44
C ILE A 195 13.27 17.38 -0.38
N TRP A 196 12.57 18.49 -0.13
CA TRP A 196 13.15 19.82 -0.27
C TRP A 196 14.43 20.07 0.53
N PRO A 197 14.54 19.69 1.82
CA PRO A 197 15.77 19.92 2.60
C PRO A 197 17.01 19.18 2.07
N LYS A 198 16.80 18.13 1.27
CA LYS A 198 17.88 17.36 0.63
C LYS A 198 18.37 18.04 -0.65
N VAL A 199 17.49 18.79 -1.31
CA VAL A 199 17.78 19.46 -2.58
C VAL A 199 18.31 20.88 -2.36
N SER A 200 17.78 21.62 -1.37
CA SER A 200 18.11 23.02 -1.16
C SER A 200 17.94 23.47 0.28
N LYS A 201 18.74 24.49 0.65
CA LYS A 201 18.59 25.25 1.91
C LYS A 201 17.73 26.51 1.73
N ARG A 202 17.32 26.85 0.50
CA ARG A 202 16.43 28.00 0.25
C ARG A 202 15.09 27.78 0.93
N LYS A 203 14.47 28.85 1.40
CA LYS A 203 13.12 28.82 1.98
C LYS A 203 12.12 28.40 0.90
N LEU A 204 11.39 27.33 1.15
CA LEU A 204 10.27 26.88 0.33
C LEU A 204 8.99 27.55 0.85
N LEU A 205 8.24 28.18 -0.03
CA LEU A 205 6.93 28.77 0.29
C LEU A 205 5.85 27.71 0.03
N MET A 206 5.08 27.37 1.04
CA MET A 206 3.97 26.44 0.93
C MET A 206 2.64 27.20 0.93
N SER A 207 1.79 26.91 -0.03
CA SER A 207 0.46 27.51 -0.21
C SER A 207 -0.59 26.40 -0.18
N LYS A 208 -1.28 26.27 0.95
CA LYS A 208 -2.39 25.33 1.11
C LYS A 208 -3.64 25.88 0.43
N VAL A 209 -4.28 25.08 -0.41
CA VAL A 209 -5.44 25.48 -1.22
C VAL A 209 -6.67 24.58 -0.94
N GLY A 210 -6.65 23.84 0.17
CA GLY A 210 -7.75 22.95 0.57
C GLY A 210 -7.84 21.66 -0.25
N SER A 211 -6.77 21.26 -0.96
CA SER A 211 -6.75 20.02 -1.72
C SER A 211 -6.29 18.85 -0.86
N SER A 212 -7.19 17.89 -0.65
CA SER A 212 -6.88 16.64 0.03
C SER A 212 -7.60 15.47 -0.64
N ALA A 213 -6.93 14.33 -0.73
CA ALA A 213 -7.53 13.06 -1.13
C ALA A 213 -6.70 11.93 -0.50
N ASP A 214 -7.39 10.96 0.09
CA ASP A 214 -6.72 9.86 0.78
C ASP A 214 -5.87 9.00 -0.15
N LEU A 215 -4.81 8.45 0.42
CA LEU A 215 -4.01 7.39 -0.18
C LEU A 215 -4.54 6.02 0.25
N TYR A 216 -4.81 5.19 -0.72
CA TYR A 216 -5.40 3.86 -0.54
C TYR A 216 -4.40 2.75 -0.86
N LEU A 217 -4.60 1.60 -0.22
CA LEU A 217 -4.34 0.30 -0.80
C LEU A 217 -5.52 -0.01 -1.72
N ALA A 218 -5.22 -0.24 -2.99
CA ALA A 218 -6.22 -0.56 -4.01
C ALA A 218 -5.82 -1.84 -4.75
N CYS A 219 -6.77 -2.44 -5.42
CA CYS A 219 -6.62 -3.65 -6.19
C CYS A 219 -7.07 -3.42 -7.64
N SER A 220 -6.72 -4.35 -8.51
CA SER A 220 -7.29 -4.48 -9.85
C SER A 220 -8.81 -4.26 -9.83
N LYS A 221 -9.37 -3.81 -10.96
CA LYS A 221 -10.83 -3.67 -11.06
C LYS A 221 -11.56 -5.00 -10.76
N GLN A 222 -10.99 -6.09 -11.23
CA GLN A 222 -11.45 -7.45 -10.94
C GLN A 222 -10.61 -8.05 -9.81
N CYS A 223 -10.98 -7.71 -8.59
CA CYS A 223 -10.33 -8.20 -7.37
C CYS A 223 -11.23 -9.22 -6.66
N SER A 224 -10.63 -10.28 -6.15
CA SER A 224 -11.31 -11.30 -5.34
C SER A 224 -12.00 -10.65 -4.14
N PRO A 225 -13.33 -10.83 -3.97
CA PRO A 225 -14.06 -10.25 -2.84
C PRO A 225 -13.48 -10.66 -1.49
N LYS A 226 -13.00 -11.89 -1.38
CA LYS A 226 -12.36 -12.38 -0.16
C LYS A 226 -11.07 -11.61 0.14
N MET A 227 -10.21 -11.40 -0.85
CA MET A 227 -8.97 -10.64 -0.68
C MET A 227 -9.27 -9.19 -0.25
N VAL A 228 -10.27 -8.57 -0.86
CA VAL A 228 -10.69 -7.20 -0.49
C VAL A 228 -11.10 -7.13 0.98
N GLU A 229 -11.88 -8.09 1.45
CA GLU A 229 -12.35 -8.13 2.84
C GLU A 229 -11.20 -8.42 3.81
N ASP A 230 -10.41 -9.48 3.56
CA ASP A 230 -9.26 -9.85 4.39
C ASP A 230 -8.29 -8.67 4.57
N LEU A 231 -7.99 -7.95 3.47
CA LEU A 231 -7.05 -6.82 3.51
C LEU A 231 -7.67 -5.58 4.19
N ARG A 232 -8.98 -5.36 4.02
CA ARG A 232 -9.68 -4.27 4.72
C ARG A 232 -9.66 -4.49 6.23
N GLU A 233 -10.04 -5.68 6.68
CA GLU A 233 -9.99 -6.06 8.09
C GLU A 233 -8.56 -5.96 8.65
N ALA A 234 -7.56 -6.38 7.88
CA ALA A 234 -6.17 -6.28 8.29
C ALA A 234 -5.71 -4.83 8.49
N VAL A 235 -6.04 -3.91 7.56
CA VAL A 235 -5.71 -2.47 7.70
C VAL A 235 -6.42 -1.86 8.89
N GLU A 236 -7.69 -2.18 9.11
CA GLU A 236 -8.46 -1.70 10.27
C GLU A 236 -7.86 -2.19 11.60
N ALA A 237 -7.47 -3.46 11.66
CA ALA A 237 -6.79 -4.02 12.83
C ALA A 237 -5.44 -3.34 13.10
N LEU A 238 -4.63 -3.07 12.06
CA LEU A 238 -3.36 -2.35 12.18
C LEU A 238 -3.55 -0.88 12.62
N ARG A 239 -4.69 -0.29 12.27
CA ARG A 239 -5.06 1.04 12.74
C ARG A 239 -5.47 1.00 14.21
N ALA A 240 -6.30 0.03 14.59
CA ALA A 240 -6.81 -0.12 15.95
C ALA A 240 -5.71 -0.44 16.97
N ASP A 241 -4.70 -1.25 16.58
CA ASP A 241 -3.56 -1.59 17.45
C ASP A 241 -2.43 -0.54 17.45
N GLY A 242 -2.61 0.58 16.73
CA GLY A 242 -1.67 1.69 16.65
C GLY A 242 -0.47 1.44 15.73
N THR A 243 -0.42 0.34 14.97
CA THR A 243 0.69 0.05 14.05
C THR A 243 0.79 1.11 12.95
N VAL A 244 -0.33 1.55 12.37
CA VAL A 244 -0.33 2.61 11.35
C VAL A 244 0.33 3.88 11.88
N LYS A 245 0.03 4.27 13.13
CA LYS A 245 0.67 5.44 13.75
C LYS A 245 2.17 5.21 13.98
N ARG A 246 2.58 4.05 14.49
CA ARG A 246 4.00 3.74 14.70
C ARG A 246 4.79 3.79 13.40
N VAL A 247 4.25 3.22 12.32
CA VAL A 247 4.88 3.29 10.99
C VAL A 247 5.01 4.74 10.52
N HIS A 248 3.96 5.54 10.66
CA HIS A 248 4.02 6.97 10.32
C HIS A 248 5.17 7.69 11.07
N ASP A 249 5.29 7.47 12.37
CA ASP A 249 6.27 8.14 13.24
C ASP A 249 7.73 7.74 12.92
N VAL A 250 7.96 6.57 12.29
CA VAL A 250 9.29 6.15 11.80
C VAL A 250 9.80 7.06 10.68
N TYR A 251 8.91 7.48 9.79
CA TYR A 251 9.30 8.21 8.57
C TYR A 251 9.08 9.71 8.65
N LEU A 252 8.16 10.16 9.48
CA LEU A 252 7.84 11.56 9.75
C LEU A 252 7.88 11.81 11.26
N PRO A 253 9.08 11.87 11.88
CA PRO A 253 9.20 12.26 13.27
C PRO A 253 8.68 13.68 13.48
N HIS A 254 7.99 13.91 14.59
CA HIS A 254 7.35 15.17 14.99
C HIS A 254 8.35 16.30 15.23
#